data_a786a76d0cad684d5237bc0cd322fbc7
#
_entry.id   a786a76d0cad684d5237bc0cd322fbc7
#
_cell.length_a   1.000
_cell.length_b   1.000
_cell.length_c   1.000
_cell.angle_alpha   90.00
_cell.angle_beta   90.00
_cell.angle_gamma   90.00
#
_symmetry.space_group_name_H-M   'P 1'
#
loop_
_entity.id
_entity.type
_entity.pdbx_description
1 polymer ?
#
loop_
_entity_poly.entity_id
_entity_poly.type
_entity_poly.pdbx_seq_one_letter_code
_entity_poly.pdbx_strand_id
1 'polypeptide(L)'
;SEDGQAVVEENGYISQGNTGAFKSTEAEGKIVVAGSSSVTPVMEKLKEAYLAINPNATIEVQQSDSTTGMTSAMEGMCDIGMASRELKGSELAAGLTPTVIAMDGIAVVVNHNNTVDNLTSEQVKEIFTGKLTDWSAAQ
;
A
#
# COMPACT_ATOMS: atom_id res chain seq x y z
N SER A 1 1.66 13.21 -5.95
CA SER A 1 1.33 14.04 -7.12
C SER A 1 0.21 13.42 -7.94
N GLU A 2 -0.40 14.19 -8.84
CA GLU A 2 -1.40 13.70 -9.80
C GLU A 2 -0.86 12.53 -10.60
N ASP A 3 0.33 12.68 -11.17
CA ASP A 3 0.98 11.64 -11.98
C ASP A 3 1.20 10.35 -11.19
N GLY A 4 1.65 10.45 -9.95
CA GLY A 4 1.83 9.29 -9.08
C GLY A 4 0.50 8.64 -8.68
N GLN A 5 -0.56 9.41 -8.47
CA GLN A 5 -1.89 8.88 -8.15
C GLN A 5 -2.55 8.21 -9.37
N ALA A 6 -2.29 8.69 -10.59
CA ALA A 6 -2.71 7.99 -11.80
C ALA A 6 -2.08 6.59 -11.89
N VAL A 7 -0.79 6.45 -11.59
CA VAL A 7 -0.11 5.14 -11.52
C VAL A 7 -0.74 4.25 -10.45
N VAL A 8 -1.12 4.79 -9.29
CA VAL A 8 -1.81 4.05 -8.22
C VAL A 8 -3.14 3.47 -8.71
N GLU A 9 -3.97 4.27 -9.38
CA GLU A 9 -5.28 3.86 -9.90
C GLU A 9 -5.15 2.84 -11.04
N GLU A 10 -4.23 3.05 -11.98
CA GLU A 10 -3.96 2.13 -13.10
C GLU A 10 -3.53 0.73 -12.61
N ASN A 11 -2.99 0.63 -11.40
CA ASN A 11 -2.58 -0.63 -10.80
C ASN A 11 -3.62 -1.19 -9.79
N GLY A 12 -4.85 -0.68 -9.80
CA GLY A 12 -5.98 -1.23 -9.06
C GLY A 12 -6.06 -0.82 -7.58
N TYR A 13 -5.28 0.17 -7.16
CA TYR A 13 -5.35 0.73 -5.82
C TYR A 13 -6.22 1.98 -5.80
N ILE A 14 -6.68 2.37 -4.61
CA ILE A 14 -7.50 3.56 -4.40
C ILE A 14 -6.58 4.75 -4.14
N SER A 15 -6.65 5.78 -5.00
CA SER A 15 -5.86 7.00 -4.85
C SER A 15 -6.26 7.81 -3.62
N GLN A 16 -5.31 8.62 -3.13
CA GLN A 16 -5.50 9.49 -1.97
C GLN A 16 -5.84 10.94 -2.34
N GLY A 17 -6.29 11.15 -3.57
CA GLY A 17 -6.63 12.45 -4.10
C GLY A 17 -5.45 13.16 -4.74
N ASN A 18 -5.77 14.31 -5.31
CA ASN A 18 -4.86 15.09 -6.11
C ASN A 18 -4.02 16.04 -5.26
N THR A 19 -2.71 15.92 -5.34
CA THR A 19 -1.74 16.76 -4.64
C THR A 19 -0.97 17.71 -5.58
N GLY A 20 -1.48 17.92 -6.79
CA GLY A 20 -0.89 18.73 -7.84
C GLY A 20 0.11 17.97 -8.72
N ALA A 21 0.43 18.58 -9.86
CA ALA A 21 1.34 18.01 -10.85
C ALA A 21 2.75 17.80 -10.27
N PHE A 22 3.40 16.71 -10.64
CA PHE A 22 4.79 16.48 -10.29
C PHE A 22 5.70 17.42 -11.11
N LYS A 23 6.66 18.03 -10.43
CA LYS A 23 7.71 18.81 -11.06
C LYS A 23 9.05 18.17 -10.76
N SER A 24 9.75 17.74 -11.80
CA SER A 24 11.11 17.22 -11.67
C SER A 24 12.04 18.30 -11.09
N THR A 25 12.91 17.87 -10.19
CA THR A 25 14.04 18.65 -9.70
C THR A 25 15.36 18.17 -10.31
N GLU A 26 15.30 17.30 -11.34
CA GLU A 26 16.46 16.64 -11.94
C GLU A 26 17.32 15.89 -10.89
N ALA A 27 16.63 15.30 -9.90
CA ALA A 27 17.29 14.64 -8.80
C ALA A 27 18.18 13.49 -9.27
N GLU A 28 19.36 13.38 -8.68
CA GLU A 28 20.33 12.31 -8.90
C GLU A 28 20.68 11.63 -7.59
N GLY A 29 21.31 10.47 -7.65
CA GLY A 29 21.70 9.68 -6.49
C GLY A 29 20.92 8.39 -6.34
N LYS A 30 21.16 7.66 -5.24
CA LYS A 30 20.53 6.36 -4.96
C LYS A 30 19.58 6.48 -3.78
N ILE A 31 18.41 5.89 -3.92
CA ILE A 31 17.40 5.70 -2.86
C ILE A 31 17.13 4.20 -2.72
N VAL A 32 17.11 3.71 -1.48
CA VAL A 32 16.72 2.35 -1.12
C VAL A 32 15.34 2.38 -0.47
N VAL A 33 14.41 1.64 -1.05
CA VAL A 33 13.04 1.48 -0.56
C VAL A 33 12.87 0.03 -0.12
N ALA A 34 12.44 -0.22 1.12
CA ALA A 34 12.34 -1.58 1.63
C ALA A 34 11.04 -1.81 2.41
N GLY A 35 10.48 -3.02 2.34
CA GLY A 35 9.35 -3.41 3.18
C GLY A 35 8.27 -4.21 2.47
N SER A 36 7.02 -3.90 2.81
CA SER A 36 5.80 -4.66 2.51
C SER A 36 5.72 -5.23 1.10
N SER A 37 5.55 -6.54 1.00
CA SER A 37 5.30 -7.25 -0.26
C SER A 37 4.01 -6.80 -0.95
N SER A 38 2.99 -6.38 -0.19
CA SER A 38 1.73 -5.87 -0.75
C SER A 38 1.88 -4.49 -1.39
N VAL A 39 2.86 -3.69 -0.94
CA VAL A 39 3.15 -2.36 -1.50
C VAL A 39 4.14 -2.43 -2.66
N THR A 40 4.96 -3.47 -2.71
CA THR A 40 6.02 -3.63 -3.72
C THR A 40 5.52 -3.48 -5.17
N PRO A 41 4.41 -4.07 -5.61
CA PRO A 41 3.97 -3.95 -7.00
C PRO A 41 3.69 -2.50 -7.41
N VAL A 42 2.97 -1.74 -6.60
CA VAL A 42 2.69 -0.32 -6.89
C VAL A 42 3.97 0.52 -6.78
N MET A 43 4.86 0.21 -5.85
CA MET A 43 6.13 0.94 -5.69
C MET A 43 7.04 0.75 -6.90
N GLU A 44 7.11 -0.44 -7.50
CA GLU A 44 7.86 -0.68 -8.75
C GLU A 44 7.29 0.16 -9.91
N LYS A 45 5.97 0.30 -10.02
CA LYS A 45 5.35 1.13 -11.04
C LYS A 45 5.59 2.63 -10.82
N LEU A 46 5.52 3.08 -9.57
CA LEU A 46 5.88 4.46 -9.22
C LEU A 46 7.36 4.76 -9.52
N LYS A 47 8.24 3.81 -9.24
CA LYS A 47 9.66 3.88 -9.59
C LYS A 47 9.86 4.01 -11.09
N GLU A 48 9.21 3.15 -11.90
CA GLU A 48 9.28 3.22 -13.37
C GLU A 48 8.87 4.61 -13.88
N ALA A 49 7.72 5.11 -13.42
CA ALA A 49 7.21 6.43 -13.79
C ALA A 49 8.15 7.57 -13.33
N TYR A 50 8.70 7.49 -12.12
CA TYR A 50 9.63 8.48 -11.61
C TYR A 50 10.94 8.52 -12.40
N LEU A 51 11.51 7.36 -12.73
CA LEU A 51 12.77 7.26 -13.48
C LEU A 51 12.63 7.71 -14.94
N ALA A 52 11.42 7.61 -15.52
CA ALA A 52 11.16 8.18 -16.84
C ALA A 52 11.33 9.71 -16.88
N ILE A 53 11.11 10.38 -15.75
CA ILE A 53 11.24 11.85 -15.61
C ILE A 53 12.61 12.23 -15.04
N ASN A 54 13.19 11.38 -14.17
CA ASN A 54 14.48 11.62 -13.50
C ASN A 54 15.47 10.48 -13.80
N PRO A 55 16.01 10.38 -15.00
CA PRO A 55 16.83 9.24 -15.45
C PRO A 55 18.19 9.12 -14.72
N ASN A 56 18.63 10.16 -14.04
CA ASN A 56 19.89 10.19 -13.28
C ASN A 56 19.73 9.64 -11.84
N ALA A 57 18.50 9.39 -11.38
CA ALA A 57 18.24 8.77 -10.10
C ALA A 57 18.36 7.24 -10.20
N THR A 58 18.72 6.60 -9.10
CA THR A 58 18.71 5.15 -8.95
C THR A 58 17.80 4.79 -7.78
N ILE A 59 16.81 3.94 -8.01
CA ILE A 59 15.88 3.49 -6.97
C ILE A 59 15.96 1.96 -6.88
N GLU A 60 16.31 1.46 -5.70
CA GLU A 60 16.31 0.05 -5.38
C GLU A 60 15.11 -0.28 -4.51
N VAL A 61 14.28 -1.25 -4.91
CA VAL A 61 13.13 -1.71 -4.14
C VAL A 61 13.41 -3.11 -3.61
N GLN A 62 13.36 -3.26 -2.28
CA GLN A 62 13.64 -4.50 -1.57
C GLN A 62 12.35 -5.00 -0.91
N GLN A 63 11.83 -6.11 -1.39
CA GLN A 63 10.62 -6.72 -0.85
C GLN A 63 10.91 -7.48 0.45
N SER A 64 10.09 -7.23 1.47
CA SER A 64 10.06 -7.97 2.72
C SER A 64 8.66 -7.91 3.35
N ASP A 65 8.56 -7.82 4.67
CA ASP A 65 7.31 -7.51 5.38
C ASP A 65 7.33 -6.07 5.93
N SER A 66 6.14 -5.56 6.35
CA SER A 66 6.02 -4.20 6.87
C SER A 66 6.88 -3.94 8.11
N THR A 67 7.05 -4.91 9.00
CA THR A 67 7.83 -4.71 10.23
C THR A 67 9.32 -4.62 9.92
N THR A 68 9.82 -5.48 9.04
CA THR A 68 11.20 -5.43 8.55
C THR A 68 11.48 -4.10 7.84
N GLY A 69 10.55 -3.62 6.99
CA GLY A 69 10.69 -2.31 6.33
C GLY A 69 10.78 -1.15 7.32
N MET A 70 9.94 -1.15 8.35
CA MET A 70 9.99 -0.11 9.38
C MET A 70 11.28 -0.17 10.21
N THR A 71 11.73 -1.37 10.57
CA THR A 71 13.02 -1.56 11.28
C THR A 71 14.18 -1.05 10.43
N SER A 72 14.23 -1.42 9.16
CA SER A 72 15.27 -0.96 8.22
C SER A 72 15.31 0.57 8.10
N ALA A 73 14.15 1.22 8.06
CA ALA A 73 14.07 2.68 8.00
C ALA A 73 14.55 3.33 9.32
N MET A 74 14.18 2.78 10.48
CA MET A 74 14.63 3.28 11.78
C MET A 74 16.17 3.12 11.97
N GLU A 75 16.75 2.06 11.43
CA GLU A 75 18.18 1.77 11.50
C GLU A 75 19.01 2.44 10.40
N GLY A 76 18.36 3.16 9.48
CA GLY A 76 19.02 3.82 8.36
C GLY A 76 19.57 2.86 7.28
N MET A 77 19.05 1.62 7.24
CA MET A 77 19.40 0.65 6.21
C MET A 77 18.63 0.87 4.90
N CYS A 78 17.53 1.61 4.94
CA CYS A 78 16.82 2.12 3.78
C CYS A 78 16.37 3.57 4.02
N ASP A 79 16.12 4.29 2.93
CA ASP A 79 15.68 5.69 2.96
C ASP A 79 14.15 5.81 3.13
N ILE A 80 13.41 4.84 2.57
CA ILE A 80 11.97 4.78 2.62
C ILE A 80 11.52 3.38 3.03
N GLY A 81 10.75 3.28 4.11
CA GLY A 81 10.11 2.04 4.53
C GLY A 81 8.69 1.89 3.94
N MET A 82 8.35 0.72 3.43
CA MET A 82 7.01 0.40 2.95
C MET A 82 6.21 -0.38 3.98
N ALA A 83 4.99 0.05 4.30
CA ALA A 83 4.08 -0.65 5.18
C ALA A 83 2.67 -0.72 4.58
N SER A 84 2.01 -1.88 4.69
CA SER A 84 0.60 -2.09 4.35
C SER A 84 -0.29 -2.07 5.59
N ARG A 85 0.09 -1.31 6.59
CA ARG A 85 -0.61 -1.07 7.85
C ARG A 85 -0.23 0.30 8.41
N GLU A 86 -0.98 0.75 9.37
CA GLU A 86 -0.59 1.92 10.17
C GLU A 86 0.70 1.67 10.93
N LEU A 87 1.45 2.73 11.19
CA LEU A 87 2.66 2.68 12.02
C LEU A 87 2.28 2.43 13.49
N LYS A 88 3.09 1.62 14.16
CA LYS A 88 2.97 1.41 15.61
C LYS A 88 3.43 2.66 16.36
N GLY A 89 2.92 2.84 17.58
CA GLY A 89 3.34 3.96 18.43
C GLY A 89 4.84 4.03 18.66
N SER A 90 5.52 2.88 18.75
CA SER A 90 6.98 2.79 18.88
C SER A 90 7.72 3.26 17.61
N GLU A 91 7.16 3.00 16.43
CA GLU A 91 7.73 3.41 15.14
C GLU A 91 7.60 4.94 14.95
N LEU A 92 6.45 5.50 15.33
CA LEU A 92 6.22 6.95 15.36
C LEU A 92 7.14 7.65 16.39
N ALA A 93 7.30 7.06 17.57
CA ALA A 93 8.18 7.60 18.62
C ALA A 93 9.66 7.54 18.21
N ALA A 94 10.04 6.62 17.32
CA ALA A 94 11.39 6.54 16.74
C ALA A 94 11.61 7.57 15.61
N GLY A 95 10.62 8.40 15.28
CA GLY A 95 10.74 9.49 14.32
C GLY A 95 10.29 9.17 12.89
N LEU A 96 9.71 7.99 12.65
CA LEU A 96 9.15 7.69 11.33
C LEU A 96 7.90 8.56 11.06
N THR A 97 7.85 9.16 9.89
CA THR A 97 6.71 9.95 9.43
C THR A 97 5.94 9.21 8.35
N PRO A 98 4.66 8.82 8.58
CA PRO A 98 3.88 8.10 7.59
C PRO A 98 3.35 9.03 6.50
N THR A 99 3.40 8.56 5.27
CA THR A 99 2.72 9.16 4.12
C THR A 99 1.88 8.10 3.43
N VAL A 100 0.56 8.25 3.44
CA VAL A 100 -0.34 7.32 2.74
C VAL A 100 -0.26 7.60 1.25
N ILE A 101 0.13 6.58 0.47
CA ILE A 101 0.26 6.69 -1.00
C ILE A 101 -0.92 6.06 -1.73
N ALA A 102 -1.58 5.08 -1.13
CA ALA A 102 -2.69 4.34 -1.71
C ALA A 102 -3.51 3.68 -0.60
N MET A 103 -4.77 3.37 -0.91
CA MET A 103 -5.59 2.46 -0.10
C MET A 103 -5.83 1.18 -0.89
N ASP A 104 -5.86 0.06 -0.20
CA ASP A 104 -6.21 -1.25 -0.76
C ASP A 104 -7.57 -1.69 -0.24
N GLY A 105 -8.38 -2.29 -1.11
CA GLY A 105 -9.69 -2.81 -0.77
C GLY A 105 -9.69 -4.34 -0.77
N ILE A 106 -10.13 -4.94 0.33
CA ILE A 106 -10.31 -6.39 0.41
C ILE A 106 -11.76 -6.73 0.08
N ALA A 107 -11.99 -7.46 -1.02
CA ALA A 107 -13.30 -7.93 -1.41
C ALA A 107 -13.56 -9.35 -0.88
N VAL A 108 -14.72 -9.57 -0.29
CA VAL A 108 -15.20 -10.92 0.01
C VAL A 108 -15.84 -11.48 -1.27
N VAL A 109 -15.26 -12.55 -1.80
CA VAL A 109 -15.73 -13.20 -3.02
C VAL A 109 -16.57 -14.43 -2.64
N VAL A 110 -17.77 -14.51 -3.17
CA VAL A 110 -18.67 -15.65 -3.01
C VAL A 110 -18.97 -16.31 -4.35
N ASN A 111 -19.50 -17.53 -4.34
CA ASN A 111 -19.90 -18.21 -5.57
C ASN A 111 -21.01 -17.40 -6.26
N HIS A 112 -21.01 -17.35 -7.61
CA HIS A 112 -22.00 -16.60 -8.40
C HIS A 112 -23.45 -17.08 -8.22
N ASN A 113 -23.67 -18.29 -7.72
CA ASN A 113 -25.00 -18.79 -7.35
C ASN A 113 -25.44 -18.36 -5.94
N ASN A 114 -24.59 -17.68 -5.19
CA ASN A 114 -24.94 -17.12 -3.89
C ASN A 114 -25.78 -15.85 -4.11
N THR A 115 -26.86 -15.72 -3.37
CA THR A 115 -27.81 -14.59 -3.48
C THR A 115 -27.48 -13.43 -2.53
N VAL A 116 -26.35 -13.51 -1.80
CA VAL A 116 -25.91 -12.45 -0.90
C VAL A 116 -25.20 -11.38 -1.73
N ASP A 117 -25.76 -10.18 -1.75
CA ASP A 117 -25.23 -9.03 -2.49
C ASP A 117 -24.30 -8.15 -1.62
N ASN A 118 -24.49 -8.17 -0.31
CA ASN A 118 -23.73 -7.32 0.61
C ASN A 118 -23.58 -7.98 1.98
N LEU A 119 -22.45 -7.72 2.61
CA LEU A 119 -22.14 -8.19 3.97
C LEU A 119 -21.61 -7.02 4.80
N THR A 120 -22.10 -6.89 6.01
CA THR A 120 -21.47 -6.00 7.01
C THR A 120 -20.18 -6.61 7.54
N SER A 121 -19.28 -5.78 8.06
CA SER A 121 -18.03 -6.25 8.69
C SER A 121 -18.29 -7.23 9.84
N GLU A 122 -19.37 -7.05 10.59
CA GLU A 122 -19.74 -7.97 11.67
C GLU A 122 -20.21 -9.33 11.12
N GLN A 123 -21.01 -9.36 10.05
CA GLN A 123 -21.40 -10.59 9.36
C GLN A 123 -20.20 -11.34 8.80
N VAL A 124 -19.25 -10.62 8.18
CA VAL A 124 -17.99 -11.23 7.74
C VAL A 124 -17.26 -11.89 8.92
N LYS A 125 -17.11 -11.18 10.02
CA LYS A 125 -16.48 -11.72 11.23
C LYS A 125 -17.24 -12.95 11.79
N GLU A 126 -18.56 -12.92 11.79
CA GLU A 126 -19.37 -14.05 12.28
C GLU A 126 -19.25 -15.28 11.39
N ILE A 127 -19.15 -15.10 10.06
CA ILE A 127 -18.88 -16.19 9.11
C ILE A 127 -17.52 -16.83 9.41
N PHE A 128 -16.46 -16.03 9.49
CA PHE A 128 -15.10 -16.53 9.70
C PHE A 128 -14.87 -17.10 11.14
N THR A 129 -15.68 -16.72 12.11
CA THR A 129 -15.66 -17.29 13.46
C THR A 129 -16.63 -18.47 13.66
N GLY A 130 -17.37 -18.85 12.63
CA GLY A 130 -18.32 -19.97 12.66
C GLY A 130 -19.60 -19.70 13.48
N LYS A 131 -19.92 -18.45 13.75
CA LYS A 131 -21.18 -18.05 14.37
C LYS A 131 -22.32 -17.96 13.39
N LEU A 132 -22.04 -17.46 12.18
CA LEU A 132 -22.95 -17.42 11.04
C LEU A 132 -22.56 -18.57 10.10
N THR A 133 -23.39 -19.61 10.05
CA THR A 133 -23.10 -20.85 9.30
C THR A 133 -24.03 -21.07 8.10
N ASP A 134 -25.01 -20.18 7.90
CA ASP A 134 -25.98 -20.28 6.84
C ASP A 134 -26.11 -18.91 6.13
N TRP A 135 -26.04 -18.93 4.80
CA TRP A 135 -26.14 -17.71 3.99
C TRP A 135 -27.51 -17.03 4.06
N SER A 136 -28.58 -17.79 4.36
CA SER A 136 -29.93 -17.21 4.53
C SER A 136 -30.00 -16.26 5.73
N ALA A 137 -29.13 -16.39 6.70
CA ALA A 137 -29.04 -15.51 7.86
C ALA A 137 -28.20 -14.26 7.61
N ALA A 138 -27.56 -14.17 6.45
CA ALA A 138 -26.74 -13.03 6.03
C ALA A 138 -27.46 -12.06 5.08
N GLN A 139 -28.74 -12.33 4.79
CA GLN A 139 -29.60 -11.51 3.90
C GLN A 139 -30.25 -10.36 4.66
#